data_a9517b9409fe317d051a1ffc34ae53dd
#
_entry.id   a9517b9409fe317d051a1ffc34ae53dd
#
_cell.length_a   1.000
_cell.length_b   1.000
_cell.length_c   1.000
_cell.angle_alpha   90.00
_cell.angle_beta   90.00
_cell.angle_gamma   90.00
#
_symmetry.space_group_name_H-M   'P 1'
#
loop_
_entity.id
_entity.type
_entity.pdbx_description
1 polymer ?
#
loop_
_entity_poly.entity_id
_entity_poly.type
_entity_poly.pdbx_seq_one_letter_code
_entity_poly.pdbx_strand_id
1 'polypeptide(L)'
;LVNHTFRGTEGFSDGSAPADVGSRFEYYWEIYYMADGRLEAHYQRPASRVPHGPIEALGFVEFGKWRINDDGDVCQSIPSVGYGVELCYWVDRRGDRMAMYYTSCGAFNRCYVGRLGPEGEIVRGRAFTR
;
A
#
# COMPACT_ATOMS: atom_id res chain seq x y z
N LEU A 1 1.26 9.28 11.07
CA LEU A 1 1.49 8.85 9.68
C LEU A 1 2.00 9.98 8.81
N VAL A 2 1.52 11.21 9.05
CA VAL A 2 1.98 12.39 8.31
C VAL A 2 3.51 12.54 8.40
N ASN A 3 4.14 12.88 7.28
CA ASN A 3 5.60 12.98 7.16
C ASN A 3 6.36 11.68 7.46
N HIS A 4 5.73 10.55 7.18
CA HIS A 4 6.35 9.23 7.30
C HIS A 4 6.27 8.47 5.99
N THR A 5 7.25 7.60 5.76
CA THR A 5 7.27 6.65 4.66
C THR A 5 6.91 5.26 5.19
N PHE A 6 5.89 4.68 4.61
CA PHE A 6 5.46 3.31 4.89
C PHE A 6 5.91 2.43 3.73
N ARG A 7 6.61 1.34 4.03
CA ARG A 7 7.18 0.48 3.00
C ARG A 7 7.06 -0.99 3.32
N GLY A 8 6.87 -1.79 2.29
CA GLY A 8 6.73 -3.23 2.43
C GLY A 8 7.29 -3.97 1.22
N THR A 9 7.49 -5.26 1.42
CA THR A 9 8.07 -6.15 0.42
C THR A 9 7.10 -7.21 -0.07
N GLU A 10 5.93 -7.30 0.52
CA GLU A 10 4.96 -8.33 0.18
C GLU A 10 3.87 -7.80 -0.73
N GLY A 11 3.28 -8.72 -1.45
CA GLY A 11 2.26 -8.46 -2.42
C GLY A 11 1.19 -7.53 -1.92
N PHE A 12 1.31 -6.29 -2.33
CA PHE A 12 0.24 -5.35 -2.22
C PHE A 12 -0.86 -5.90 -3.11
N SER A 13 -1.84 -6.52 -2.51
CA SER A 13 -3.02 -6.91 -3.24
C SER A 13 -3.63 -5.64 -3.80
N ASP A 14 -3.75 -5.56 -5.12
CA ASP A 14 -4.48 -4.47 -5.76
C ASP A 14 -5.99 -4.51 -5.42
N GLY A 15 -6.39 -5.41 -4.53
CA GLY A 15 -7.78 -5.67 -4.17
C GLY A 15 -8.51 -6.53 -5.21
N SER A 16 -7.81 -6.97 -6.25
CA SER A 16 -8.44 -7.71 -7.35
C SER A 16 -8.55 -9.20 -7.10
N ALA A 17 -7.72 -9.74 -6.18
CA ALA A 17 -7.85 -11.13 -5.75
C ALA A 17 -7.23 -11.30 -4.37
N PRO A 18 -7.78 -12.16 -3.50
CA PRO A 18 -6.99 -12.67 -2.40
C PRO A 18 -5.71 -13.22 -3.01
N ALA A 19 -4.58 -13.03 -2.32
CA ALA A 19 -3.29 -13.53 -2.77
C ALA A 19 -3.42 -15.04 -2.97
N ASP A 20 -3.95 -15.41 -4.11
CA ASP A 20 -4.06 -16.80 -4.50
C ASP A 20 -2.66 -17.27 -4.80
N VAL A 21 -2.36 -18.46 -4.39
CA VAL A 21 -1.03 -19.07 -4.32
C VAL A 21 -0.31 -19.12 -5.67
N GLY A 22 -0.94 -18.67 -6.75
CA GLY A 22 -0.33 -18.65 -8.08
C GLY A 22 -0.08 -17.25 -8.66
N SER A 23 -0.53 -16.17 -8.02
CA SER A 23 -0.47 -14.82 -8.58
C SER A 23 0.25 -13.80 -7.70
N ARG A 24 1.15 -14.27 -6.84
CA ARG A 24 1.98 -13.38 -6.03
C ARG A 24 2.96 -12.65 -6.91
N PHE A 25 2.63 -11.40 -7.21
CA PHE A 25 3.61 -10.44 -7.64
C PHE A 25 4.28 -9.89 -6.39
N GLU A 26 5.58 -10.14 -6.23
CA GLU A 26 6.35 -9.47 -5.20
C GLU A 26 6.57 -8.03 -5.65
N TYR A 27 5.85 -7.11 -5.03
CA TYR A 27 6.07 -5.69 -5.22
C TYR A 27 6.86 -5.17 -4.04
N TYR A 28 7.91 -4.41 -4.33
CA TYR A 28 8.48 -3.51 -3.35
C TYR A 28 7.75 -2.20 -3.49
N TRP A 29 7.20 -1.70 -2.42
CA TRP A 29 6.44 -0.46 -2.44
C TRP A 29 6.83 0.43 -1.27
N GLU A 30 6.84 1.74 -1.52
CA GLU A 30 7.09 2.77 -0.53
C GLU A 30 6.09 3.89 -0.74
N ILE A 31 5.42 4.33 0.32
CA ILE A 31 4.40 5.39 0.28
C ILE A 31 4.76 6.47 1.29
N TYR A 32 4.92 7.69 0.82
CA TYR A 32 5.14 8.85 1.66
C TYR A 32 3.86 9.66 1.80
N TYR A 33 3.46 9.93 3.04
CA TYR A 33 2.22 10.63 3.39
C TYR A 33 2.52 12.09 3.71
N MET A 34 2.04 13.00 2.87
CA MET A 34 2.26 14.42 2.99
C MET A 34 1.20 15.09 3.86
N ALA A 35 1.59 16.17 4.52
CA ALA A 35 0.71 16.90 5.43
C ALA A 35 -0.52 17.53 4.75
N ASP A 36 -0.44 17.80 3.44
CA ASP A 36 -1.52 18.39 2.66
C ASP A 36 -2.57 17.39 2.15
N GLY A 37 -2.48 16.12 2.54
CA GLY A 37 -3.41 15.09 2.11
C GLY A 37 -3.04 14.40 0.81
N ARG A 38 -1.87 14.69 0.24
CA ARG A 38 -1.31 13.95 -0.89
C ARG A 38 -0.44 12.81 -0.41
N LEU A 39 -0.27 11.80 -1.24
CA LEU A 39 0.74 10.77 -1.04
C LEU A 39 1.54 10.55 -2.32
N GLU A 40 2.76 10.10 -2.14
CA GLU A 40 3.67 9.72 -3.23
C GLU A 40 4.00 8.24 -3.06
N ALA A 41 3.70 7.43 -4.09
CA ALA A 41 3.89 5.99 -4.04
C ALA A 41 4.94 5.56 -5.06
N HIS A 42 5.91 4.79 -4.61
CA HIS A 42 6.97 4.23 -5.43
C HIS A 42 6.85 2.71 -5.44
N TYR A 43 6.87 2.14 -6.63
CA TYR A 43 6.77 0.70 -6.82
C TYR A 43 7.94 0.17 -7.62
N GLN A 44 8.38 -1.02 -7.25
CA GLN A 44 9.32 -1.81 -8.04
C GLN A 44 8.72 -3.18 -8.30
N ARG A 45 8.83 -3.64 -9.54
CA ARG A 45 8.41 -4.98 -9.94
C ARG A 45 9.61 -5.87 -10.19
N PRO A 46 9.50 -7.18 -9.93
CA PRO A 46 10.45 -8.14 -10.48
C PRO A 46 10.44 -8.08 -12.02
N ALA A 47 11.59 -8.17 -12.63
CA ALA A 47 11.77 -8.10 -14.09
C ALA A 47 11.08 -9.22 -14.87
N SER A 48 10.76 -10.30 -14.21
CA SER A 48 10.11 -11.43 -14.84
C SER A 48 9.06 -12.02 -13.90
N ARG A 49 8.05 -12.67 -14.49
CA ARG A 49 7.06 -13.43 -13.73
C ARG A 49 7.64 -14.69 -13.06
N VAL A 50 8.95 -14.88 -13.18
CA VAL A 50 9.63 -16.00 -12.53
C VAL A 50 9.85 -15.62 -11.08
N PRO A 51 9.37 -16.41 -10.10
CA PRO A 51 9.69 -16.22 -8.71
C PRO A 51 11.20 -16.11 -8.53
N HIS A 52 11.66 -15.10 -7.81
CA HIS A 52 13.07 -14.80 -7.58
C HIS A 52 13.87 -14.33 -8.81
N GLY A 53 13.18 -13.85 -9.84
CA GLY A 53 13.84 -13.17 -10.95
C GLY A 53 14.45 -11.82 -10.51
N PRO A 54 15.37 -11.26 -11.33
CA PRO A 54 15.96 -9.97 -11.02
C PRO A 54 14.90 -8.89 -10.96
N ILE A 55 15.05 -7.98 -9.99
CA ILE A 55 14.16 -6.82 -9.85
C ILE A 55 14.52 -5.82 -10.92
N GLU A 56 13.57 -5.46 -11.77
CA GLU A 56 13.77 -4.36 -12.70
C GLU A 56 13.87 -3.04 -11.93
N ALA A 57 14.87 -2.26 -12.32
CA ALA A 57 15.02 -0.90 -11.85
C ALA A 57 13.92 0.05 -12.37
N LEU A 58 12.97 -0.46 -13.15
CA LEU A 58 11.83 0.28 -13.66
C LEU A 58 10.73 0.34 -12.61
N GLY A 59 11.02 1.05 -11.52
CA GLY A 59 9.98 1.48 -10.62
C GLY A 59 9.12 2.55 -11.30
N PHE A 60 7.87 2.61 -10.97
CA PHE A 60 7.04 3.75 -11.34
C PHE A 60 6.60 4.51 -10.10
N VAL A 61 6.35 5.79 -10.31
CA VAL A 61 5.91 6.72 -9.27
C VAL A 61 4.51 7.18 -9.60
N GLU A 62 3.64 7.19 -8.61
CA GLU A 62 2.32 7.78 -8.77
C GLU A 62 1.94 8.58 -7.53
N PHE A 63 0.97 9.47 -7.71
CA PHE A 63 0.48 10.32 -6.65
C PHE A 63 -0.98 9.99 -6.36
N GLY A 64 -1.32 9.97 -5.09
CA GLY A 64 -2.67 9.74 -4.63
C GLY A 64 -3.06 10.71 -3.52
N LYS A 65 -4.11 10.36 -2.80
CA LYS A 65 -4.66 11.15 -1.70
C LYS A 65 -4.85 10.28 -0.48
N TRP A 66 -4.76 10.91 0.69
CA TRP A 66 -5.05 10.24 1.95
C TRP A 66 -5.72 11.21 2.92
N ARG A 67 -6.44 10.65 3.86
CA ARG A 67 -7.10 11.39 4.95
C ARG A 67 -7.35 10.47 6.13
N ILE A 68 -7.63 11.08 7.27
CA ILE A 68 -8.18 10.34 8.42
C ILE A 68 -9.69 10.64 8.44
N ASN A 69 -10.51 9.60 8.50
CA ASN A 69 -11.96 9.77 8.58
C ASN A 69 -12.42 10.01 10.03
N ASP A 70 -13.73 10.19 10.23
CA ASP A 70 -14.30 10.48 11.55
C ASP A 70 -14.13 9.34 12.55
N ASP A 71 -13.96 8.12 12.07
CA ASP A 71 -13.70 6.94 12.91
C ASP A 71 -12.22 6.78 13.29
N GLY A 72 -11.35 7.64 12.79
CA GLY A 72 -9.90 7.55 13.00
C GLY A 72 -9.19 6.61 12.04
N ASP A 73 -9.87 6.07 11.04
CA ASP A 73 -9.27 5.20 10.03
C ASP A 73 -8.48 5.99 9.00
N VAL A 74 -7.42 5.41 8.49
CA VAL A 74 -6.66 5.96 7.36
C VAL A 74 -7.36 5.55 6.06
N CYS A 75 -7.77 6.53 5.28
CA CYS A 75 -8.36 6.33 3.96
C CYS A 75 -7.40 6.83 2.90
N GLN A 76 -7.16 6.03 1.88
CA GLN A 76 -6.25 6.40 0.79
C GLN A 76 -6.79 5.96 -0.56
N SER A 77 -6.48 6.76 -1.57
CA SER A 77 -6.83 6.50 -2.95
C SER A 77 -5.57 6.59 -3.79
N ILE A 78 -5.17 5.47 -4.38
CA ILE A 78 -3.97 5.36 -5.19
C ILE A 78 -4.41 4.81 -6.56
N PRO A 79 -4.11 5.50 -7.68
CA PRO A 79 -4.70 5.16 -8.98
C PRO A 79 -4.52 3.71 -9.40
N SER A 80 -3.36 3.11 -9.17
CA SER A 80 -3.10 1.72 -9.56
C SER A 80 -3.52 0.68 -8.54
N VAL A 81 -4.03 1.10 -7.39
CA VAL A 81 -4.43 0.21 -6.30
C VAL A 81 -5.94 0.22 -6.16
N GLY A 82 -6.55 -0.96 -6.21
CA GLY A 82 -7.99 -1.09 -6.04
C GLY A 82 -8.80 -0.26 -7.04
N TYR A 83 -8.31 -0.12 -8.28
CA TYR A 83 -8.95 0.68 -9.35
C TYR A 83 -9.11 2.17 -8.97
N GLY A 84 -8.27 2.69 -8.08
CA GLY A 84 -8.32 4.08 -7.65
C GLY A 84 -9.42 4.42 -6.65
N VAL A 85 -10.18 3.43 -6.19
CA VAL A 85 -11.22 3.61 -5.17
C VAL A 85 -10.59 3.94 -3.83
N GLU A 86 -11.20 4.83 -3.07
CA GLU A 86 -10.76 5.10 -1.71
C GLU A 86 -10.93 3.85 -0.85
N LEU A 87 -9.83 3.40 -0.26
CA LEU A 87 -9.80 2.27 0.67
C LEU A 87 -9.45 2.78 2.06
N CYS A 88 -10.22 2.37 3.05
CA CYS A 88 -10.02 2.78 4.43
C CYS A 88 -9.51 1.61 5.28
N TYR A 89 -8.66 1.94 6.26
CA TYR A 89 -7.97 0.95 7.07
C TYR A 89 -7.93 1.37 8.53
N TRP A 90 -8.14 0.41 9.41
CA TRP A 90 -7.70 0.52 10.80
C TRP A 90 -6.21 0.23 10.87
N VAL A 91 -5.48 1.06 11.62
CA VAL A 91 -4.01 0.99 11.68
C VAL A 91 -3.57 0.45 13.03
N ASP A 92 -2.77 -0.60 13.01
CA ASP A 92 -2.06 -1.12 14.17
C ASP A 92 -0.57 -0.81 14.02
N ARG A 93 -0.07 0.12 14.82
CA ARG A 93 1.33 0.52 14.81
C ARG A 93 2.03 0.02 16.07
N ARG A 94 3.15 -0.68 15.87
CA ARG A 94 3.99 -1.19 16.95
C ARG A 94 5.45 -0.81 16.67
N GLY A 95 5.91 0.27 17.32
CA GLY A 95 7.24 0.82 17.08
C GLY A 95 7.38 1.31 15.65
N ASP A 96 8.32 0.73 14.90
CA ASP A 96 8.56 1.03 13.49
C ASP A 96 7.83 0.09 12.51
N ARG A 97 6.98 -0.79 13.03
CA ARG A 97 6.13 -1.69 12.22
C ARG A 97 4.70 -1.18 12.21
N MET A 98 4.05 -1.33 11.06
CA MET A 98 2.66 -0.93 10.89
C MET A 98 1.90 -1.95 10.06
N ALA A 99 0.70 -2.28 10.50
CA ALA A 99 -0.24 -3.11 9.76
C ALA A 99 -1.54 -2.35 9.55
N MET A 100 -2.12 -2.46 8.39
CA MET A 100 -3.40 -1.86 8.05
C MET A 100 -4.43 -2.95 7.76
N TYR A 101 -5.60 -2.84 8.40
CA TYR A 101 -6.70 -3.79 8.25
C TYR A 101 -7.87 -3.08 7.56
N TYR A 102 -8.41 -3.69 6.52
CA TYR A 102 -9.50 -3.09 5.75
C TYR A 102 -10.72 -2.79 6.62
N THR A 103 -11.24 -1.57 6.53
CA THR A 103 -12.50 -1.15 7.16
C THR A 103 -13.55 -0.69 6.16
N SER A 104 -13.21 -0.66 4.88
CA SER A 104 -14.16 -0.35 3.80
C SER A 104 -14.11 -1.42 2.72
N CYS A 105 -15.13 -1.44 1.87
CA CYS A 105 -15.20 -2.30 0.71
C CYS A 105 -14.48 -1.64 -0.47
N GLY A 106 -13.86 -2.45 -1.31
CA GLY A 106 -13.21 -2.00 -2.53
C GLY A 106 -14.15 -1.91 -3.73
N ALA A 107 -13.57 -1.76 -4.91
CA ALA A 107 -14.29 -1.73 -6.18
C ALA A 107 -15.05 -3.05 -6.42
N PHE A 108 -16.13 -2.99 -7.24
CA PHE A 108 -16.93 -4.14 -7.65
C PHE A 108 -17.53 -4.94 -6.49
N ASN A 109 -17.93 -4.25 -5.41
CA ASN A 109 -18.49 -4.85 -4.20
C ASN A 109 -17.60 -5.91 -3.53
N ARG A 110 -16.30 -5.85 -3.77
CA ARG A 110 -15.33 -6.72 -3.09
C ARG A 110 -15.06 -6.17 -1.70
N CYS A 111 -15.36 -6.96 -0.71
CA CYS A 111 -15.30 -6.54 0.68
C CYS A 111 -14.32 -7.42 1.45
N TYR A 112 -13.22 -6.82 1.90
CA TYR A 112 -12.18 -7.48 2.70
C TYR A 112 -12.12 -6.94 4.13
N VAL A 113 -13.23 -6.36 4.60
CA VAL A 113 -13.31 -5.76 5.94
C VAL A 113 -12.84 -6.75 7.01
N GLY A 114 -11.94 -6.29 7.86
CA GLY A 114 -11.33 -7.09 8.92
C GLY A 114 -10.10 -7.89 8.49
N ARG A 115 -9.78 -7.95 7.20
CA ARG A 115 -8.59 -8.66 6.71
C ARG A 115 -7.38 -7.75 6.72
N LEU A 116 -6.21 -8.36 6.88
CA LEU A 116 -4.93 -7.68 6.76
C LEU A 116 -4.74 -7.17 5.33
N GLY A 117 -4.43 -5.90 5.23
CA GLY A 117 -4.00 -5.24 3.99
C GLY A 117 -2.49 -5.00 4.01
N PRO A 118 -2.05 -3.77 3.72
CA PRO A 118 -0.63 -3.44 3.72
C PRO A 118 0.00 -3.63 5.11
N GLU A 119 1.19 -4.21 5.12
CA GLU A 119 1.98 -4.40 6.32
C GLU A 119 3.44 -4.10 5.99
N GLY A 120 4.14 -3.43 6.89
CA GLY A 120 5.54 -3.11 6.66
C GLY A 120 6.17 -2.25 7.73
N GLU A 121 7.26 -1.61 7.34
CA GLU A 121 8.04 -0.70 8.17
C GLU A 121 7.58 0.73 7.96
N ILE A 122 7.55 1.52 9.04
CA ILE A 122 7.30 2.95 8.95
C ILE A 122 8.55 3.71 9.38
N VAL A 123 8.95 4.67 8.54
CA VAL A 123 10.17 5.45 8.72
C VAL A 123 9.83 6.92 8.67
N ARG A 124 10.42 7.70 9.57
CA ARG A 124 10.19 9.14 9.62
C ARG A 124 10.78 9.83 8.39
N GLY A 125 10.03 10.78 7.85
CA GLY A 125 10.45 11.59 6.72
C GLY A 125 10.20 10.91 5.36
N ARG A 126 10.61 11.61 4.29
CA ARG A 126 10.59 11.11 2.93
C ARG A 126 11.82 10.24 2.70
N ALA A 127 11.67 8.96 2.97
CA ALA A 127 12.79 8.02 3.07
C ALA A 127 12.73 6.93 2.00
N PHE A 128 12.59 7.32 0.74
CA PHE A 128 12.63 6.38 -0.38
C PHE A 128 14.05 5.82 -0.54
N THR A 129 14.14 4.51 -0.57
CA THR A 129 15.42 3.79 -0.68
C THR A 129 15.73 3.34 -2.09
N ARG A 130 14.80 3.54 -3.02
CA ARG A 130 14.93 3.03 -4.39
C ARG A 130 14.35 3.98 -5.42
#